data_0c1988b1df11426a07e8f43f1000c2e2
#
_entry.id   0c1988b1df11426a07e8f43f1000c2e2
#
_cell.length_a   1.000
_cell.length_b   1.000
_cell.length_c   1.000
_cell.angle_alpha   90.00
_cell.angle_beta   90.00
_cell.angle_gamma   90.00
#
_symmetry.space_group_name_H-M   'P 1'
#
loop_
_entity.id
_entity.type
_entity.pdbx_description
1 polymer ?
#
loop_
_entity_poly.entity_id
_entity_poly.type
_entity_poly.pdbx_seq_one_letter_code
_entity_poly.pdbx_strand_id
1 'polypeptide(L)'
;MEIRLDKKAAVKKIKSLVLSAKGDIEPFRVKLEKNFKTEFLPNRVERTEKSYFGVKCDILSPEVFASNRVVVYIHGGSFVGGSRESWRGFCSNFAHAVSSRVVVPEFRLAPSYQFPASLEDIECVIRGIVAEGNAAVMIDESVAAPDIILAADGSGASLAFASLFKMDEEKRKSISKLVLFSPWLDLSFDSPVFTDKKSRDKIITAKDIRYAAEQYTYTSNVSNILVSPLKASEKDFVNFPEVYIQSGENELLLSQAEHMNDLLTCYGIDCTLDVAPGMFYLYQMAGDSLLESSFAVERAGKYVNKRADLTDKELLERERLIKENNITRE
;
A
#
# COMPACT_ATOMS: atom_id res chain seq x y z
N MET A 1 27.47 -9.46 -10.73
CA MET A 1 27.41 -7.96 -10.75
C MET A 1 27.21 -7.52 -9.30
N GLU A 2 28.25 -6.96 -8.66
CA GLU A 2 28.12 -6.50 -7.27
C GLU A 2 27.05 -5.41 -7.21
N ILE A 3 25.98 -5.67 -6.45
CA ILE A 3 24.94 -4.67 -6.14
C ILE A 3 25.59 -3.62 -5.22
N ARG A 4 25.95 -2.49 -5.79
CA ARG A 4 26.52 -1.38 -5.02
C ARG A 4 25.38 -0.67 -4.30
N LEU A 5 25.18 -1.03 -3.04
CA LEU A 5 24.18 -0.40 -2.18
C LEU A 5 24.51 1.08 -2.00
N ASP A 6 23.69 1.97 -2.57
CA ASP A 6 23.87 3.42 -2.48
C ASP A 6 22.64 4.10 -1.84
N LYS A 7 22.69 4.25 -0.53
CA LYS A 7 21.63 4.92 0.25
C LYS A 7 21.33 6.35 -0.26
N LYS A 8 22.33 7.06 -0.83
CA LYS A 8 22.11 8.40 -1.39
C LYS A 8 21.31 8.33 -2.68
N ALA A 9 21.60 7.35 -3.55
CA ALA A 9 20.83 7.11 -4.76
C ALA A 9 19.40 6.69 -4.42
N ALA A 10 19.21 5.80 -3.44
CA ALA A 10 17.89 5.42 -2.92
C ALA A 10 17.09 6.64 -2.45
N VAL A 11 17.65 7.48 -1.59
CA VAL A 11 17.01 8.72 -1.11
C VAL A 11 16.64 9.64 -2.27
N LYS A 12 17.53 9.82 -3.27
CA LYS A 12 17.27 10.66 -4.44
C LYS A 12 16.10 10.10 -5.29
N LYS A 13 16.04 8.79 -5.47
CA LYS A 13 14.97 8.10 -6.18
C LYS A 13 13.64 8.29 -5.44
N ILE A 14 13.59 7.99 -4.15
CA ILE A 14 12.36 8.08 -3.35
C ILE A 14 11.82 9.51 -3.26
N LYS A 15 12.68 10.53 -3.22
CA LYS A 15 12.24 11.94 -3.31
C LYS A 15 11.39 12.26 -4.54
N SER A 16 11.47 11.47 -5.60
CA SER A 16 10.61 11.68 -6.76
C SER A 16 9.19 11.13 -6.62
N LEU A 17 8.90 10.41 -5.53
CA LEU A 17 7.53 9.98 -5.17
C LEU A 17 6.76 11.05 -4.38
N VAL A 18 7.41 12.12 -3.99
CA VAL A 18 6.80 13.17 -3.14
C VAL A 18 6.71 14.48 -3.90
N LEU A 19 5.51 15.06 -3.95
CA LEU A 19 5.31 16.42 -4.45
C LEU A 19 5.93 17.41 -3.47
N SER A 20 6.90 18.19 -3.92
CA SER A 20 7.49 19.26 -3.11
C SER A 20 6.60 20.48 -3.12
N ALA A 21 6.43 21.13 -1.95
CA ALA A 21 5.73 22.41 -1.83
C ALA A 21 6.39 23.58 -2.62
N LYS A 22 7.59 23.35 -3.13
CA LYS A 22 8.34 24.31 -3.99
C LYS A 22 8.32 23.92 -5.46
N GLY A 23 7.64 22.83 -5.83
CA GLY A 23 7.65 22.29 -7.18
C GLY A 23 6.27 22.30 -7.81
N ASP A 24 6.26 22.33 -9.13
CA ASP A 24 5.05 22.22 -9.93
C ASP A 24 4.64 20.76 -10.15
N ILE A 25 3.36 20.50 -10.33
CA ILE A 25 2.79 19.16 -10.45
C ILE A 25 3.25 18.45 -11.72
N GLU A 26 3.22 19.10 -12.87
CA GLU A 26 3.60 18.44 -14.13
C GLU A 26 5.08 18.03 -14.18
N PRO A 27 6.06 18.86 -13.80
CA PRO A 27 7.44 18.42 -13.64
C PRO A 27 7.61 17.29 -12.62
N PHE A 28 6.83 17.29 -11.52
CA PHE A 28 6.81 16.20 -10.55
C PHE A 28 6.35 14.89 -11.19
N ARG A 29 5.21 14.88 -11.90
CA ARG A 29 4.68 13.71 -12.63
C ARG A 29 5.70 13.13 -13.61
N VAL A 30 6.27 13.99 -14.47
CA VAL A 30 7.31 13.58 -15.44
C VAL A 30 8.51 12.93 -14.77
N LYS A 31 8.97 13.51 -13.65
CA LYS A 31 10.11 12.98 -12.90
C LYS A 31 9.78 11.65 -12.22
N LEU A 32 8.59 11.50 -11.66
CA LEU A 32 8.10 10.27 -11.05
C LEU A 32 8.08 9.16 -12.09
N GLU A 33 7.37 9.37 -13.21
CA GLU A 33 7.28 8.41 -14.30
C GLU A 33 8.68 7.99 -14.81
N LYS A 34 9.57 8.95 -15.06
CA LYS A 34 10.94 8.68 -15.50
C LYS A 34 11.72 7.76 -14.56
N ASN A 35 11.49 7.87 -13.25
CA ASN A 35 12.27 7.13 -12.25
C ASN A 35 11.66 5.77 -11.88
N PHE A 36 10.36 5.58 -12.09
CA PHE A 36 9.64 4.40 -11.62
C PHE A 36 8.96 3.58 -12.72
N LYS A 37 8.58 4.20 -13.84
CA LYS A 37 8.01 3.45 -14.96
C LYS A 37 9.03 2.43 -15.48
N THR A 38 8.62 1.17 -15.59
CA THR A 38 9.41 0.09 -16.18
C THR A 38 8.57 -0.73 -17.12
N GLU A 39 9.18 -1.11 -18.24
CA GLU A 39 8.61 -2.08 -19.19
C GLU A 39 9.03 -3.51 -18.81
N PHE A 40 10.14 -3.63 -18.10
CA PHE A 40 10.65 -4.92 -17.65
C PHE A 40 9.95 -5.34 -16.34
N LEU A 41 9.31 -6.52 -16.35
CA LEU A 41 8.72 -7.12 -15.17
C LEU A 41 9.73 -8.07 -14.52
N PRO A 42 10.12 -7.82 -13.26
CA PRO A 42 10.98 -8.72 -12.52
C PRO A 42 10.27 -10.05 -12.27
N ASN A 43 11.08 -11.10 -12.06
CA ASN A 43 10.62 -12.35 -11.46
C ASN A 43 9.52 -13.10 -12.24
N ARG A 44 9.53 -13.11 -13.57
CA ARG A 44 8.57 -13.87 -14.41
C ARG A 44 7.10 -13.59 -14.06
N VAL A 45 6.77 -12.33 -13.80
CA VAL A 45 5.39 -11.90 -13.59
C VAL A 45 4.71 -11.69 -14.93
N GLU A 46 3.58 -12.31 -15.14
CA GLU A 46 2.71 -12.04 -16.28
C GLU A 46 1.86 -10.79 -16.00
N ARG A 47 1.70 -9.92 -17.01
CA ARG A 47 0.81 -8.76 -16.94
C ARG A 47 -0.33 -8.91 -17.93
N THR A 48 -1.53 -8.81 -17.43
CA THR A 48 -2.75 -8.63 -18.25
C THR A 48 -3.42 -7.30 -17.89
N GLU A 49 -4.27 -6.79 -18.78
CA GLU A 49 -5.07 -5.59 -18.51
C GLU A 49 -6.54 -5.98 -18.34
N LYS A 50 -7.20 -5.38 -17.35
CA LYS A 50 -8.63 -5.54 -17.13
C LYS A 50 -9.25 -4.20 -16.74
N SER A 51 -10.54 -4.03 -17.01
CA SER A 51 -11.28 -2.84 -16.60
C SER A 51 -12.43 -3.22 -15.67
N TYR A 52 -12.54 -2.50 -14.54
CA TYR A 52 -13.65 -2.63 -13.59
C TYR A 52 -14.46 -1.34 -13.59
N PHE A 53 -15.68 -1.39 -14.09
CA PHE A 53 -16.58 -0.23 -14.22
C PHE A 53 -15.93 0.99 -14.90
N GLY A 54 -15.09 0.73 -15.92
CA GLY A 54 -14.37 1.78 -16.67
C GLY A 54 -12.97 2.13 -16.13
N VAL A 55 -12.62 1.69 -14.92
CA VAL A 55 -11.28 1.88 -14.35
C VAL A 55 -10.34 0.80 -14.87
N LYS A 56 -9.33 1.19 -15.63
CA LYS A 56 -8.31 0.27 -16.15
C LYS A 56 -7.39 -0.19 -15.02
N CYS A 57 -7.03 -1.46 -15.03
CA CYS A 57 -6.13 -2.06 -14.05
C CYS A 57 -5.08 -2.93 -14.74
N ASP A 58 -3.84 -2.91 -14.24
CA ASP A 58 -2.90 -3.99 -14.50
C ASP A 58 -3.19 -5.13 -13.54
N ILE A 59 -3.19 -6.36 -14.03
CA ILE A 59 -3.24 -7.58 -13.24
C ILE A 59 -1.85 -8.22 -13.36
N LEU A 60 -1.13 -8.27 -12.26
CA LEU A 60 0.23 -8.81 -12.16
C LEU A 60 0.16 -10.19 -11.49
N SER A 61 0.43 -11.24 -12.25
CA SER A 61 0.32 -12.62 -11.81
C SER A 61 1.70 -13.25 -11.73
N PRO A 62 2.19 -13.63 -10.55
CA PRO A 62 3.42 -14.41 -10.43
C PRO A 62 3.18 -15.84 -10.92
N GLU A 63 4.25 -16.58 -11.24
CA GLU A 63 4.18 -17.95 -11.76
C GLU A 63 3.43 -18.90 -10.82
N VAL A 64 3.57 -18.70 -9.50
CA VAL A 64 2.86 -19.47 -8.47
C VAL A 64 2.10 -18.51 -7.54
N PHE A 65 0.80 -18.73 -7.42
CA PHE A 65 -0.05 -17.90 -6.55
C PHE A 65 -1.28 -18.68 -6.04
N ALA A 66 -1.84 -18.21 -4.93
CA ALA A 66 -3.11 -18.70 -4.42
C ALA A 66 -4.26 -18.23 -5.34
N SER A 67 -5.02 -19.16 -5.89
CA SER A 67 -6.02 -18.89 -6.93
C SER A 67 -7.18 -17.98 -6.48
N ASN A 68 -7.56 -18.07 -5.20
CA ASN A 68 -8.63 -17.28 -4.60
C ASN A 68 -8.17 -15.96 -3.98
N ARG A 69 -6.83 -15.72 -3.87
CA ARG A 69 -6.30 -14.50 -3.27
C ARG A 69 -6.01 -13.43 -4.31
N VAL A 70 -6.46 -12.22 -4.02
CA VAL A 70 -6.22 -11.04 -4.86
C VAL A 70 -5.83 -9.86 -3.98
N VAL A 71 -4.74 -9.20 -4.32
CA VAL A 71 -4.32 -7.94 -3.68
C VAL A 71 -4.71 -6.77 -4.56
N VAL A 72 -5.44 -5.79 -4.04
CA VAL A 72 -5.67 -4.50 -4.70
C VAL A 72 -4.64 -3.51 -4.16
N TYR A 73 -3.72 -3.06 -5.01
CA TYR A 73 -2.67 -2.13 -4.63
C TYR A 73 -3.03 -0.70 -5.00
N ILE A 74 -3.18 0.16 -3.99
CA ILE A 74 -3.55 1.57 -4.12
C ILE A 74 -2.30 2.41 -3.96
N HIS A 75 -1.77 2.93 -5.08
CA HIS A 75 -0.50 3.62 -5.07
C HIS A 75 -0.53 5.01 -4.41
N GLY A 76 0.63 5.45 -3.93
CA GLY A 76 0.86 6.78 -3.40
C GLY A 76 1.06 7.85 -4.49
N GLY A 77 2.01 8.77 -4.28
CA GLY A 77 2.30 9.86 -5.22
C GLY A 77 1.64 11.18 -4.85
N SER A 78 1.44 11.42 -3.55
CA SER A 78 0.92 12.68 -3.00
C SER A 78 -0.49 13.05 -3.54
N PHE A 79 -1.31 12.07 -3.91
CA PHE A 79 -2.63 12.19 -4.55
C PHE A 79 -2.63 12.81 -5.96
N VAL A 80 -1.50 13.33 -6.43
CA VAL A 80 -1.40 14.11 -7.67
C VAL A 80 -0.55 13.47 -8.75
N GLY A 81 0.19 12.43 -8.43
CA GLY A 81 1.06 11.73 -9.37
C GLY A 81 1.01 10.21 -9.18
N GLY A 82 1.72 9.51 -10.07
CA GLY A 82 1.72 8.05 -10.12
C GLY A 82 0.77 7.50 -11.16
N SER A 83 1.01 6.24 -11.50
CA SER A 83 0.23 5.47 -12.45
C SER A 83 0.42 3.99 -12.16
N ARG A 84 -0.45 3.13 -12.71
CA ARG A 84 -0.23 1.68 -12.69
C ARG A 84 1.13 1.29 -13.30
N GLU A 85 1.62 2.06 -14.27
CA GLU A 85 2.91 1.80 -14.93
C GLU A 85 4.10 2.11 -14.02
N SER A 86 4.04 3.20 -13.25
CA SER A 86 5.10 3.57 -12.29
C SER A 86 5.22 2.59 -11.13
N TRP A 87 4.10 2.02 -10.67
CA TRP A 87 4.09 1.05 -9.57
C TRP A 87 4.27 -0.39 -10.02
N ARG A 88 4.21 -0.68 -11.31
CA ARG A 88 4.32 -2.03 -11.88
C ARG A 88 5.53 -2.79 -11.39
N GLY A 89 6.71 -2.16 -11.35
CA GLY A 89 7.93 -2.80 -10.89
C GLY A 89 7.86 -3.24 -9.42
N PHE A 90 7.42 -2.35 -8.53
CA PHE A 90 7.23 -2.67 -7.12
C PHE A 90 6.14 -3.73 -6.92
N CYS A 91 4.98 -3.55 -7.54
CA CYS A 91 3.86 -4.47 -7.43
C CYS A 91 4.17 -5.86 -7.98
N SER A 92 5.05 -5.99 -8.98
CA SER A 92 5.53 -7.28 -9.47
C SER A 92 6.37 -8.02 -8.41
N ASN A 93 7.30 -7.33 -7.74
CA ASN A 93 8.05 -7.91 -6.64
C ASN A 93 7.14 -8.26 -5.45
N PHE A 94 6.18 -7.41 -5.17
CA PHE A 94 5.20 -7.65 -4.11
C PHE A 94 4.29 -8.84 -4.42
N ALA A 95 3.84 -9.01 -5.68
CA ALA A 95 3.05 -10.16 -6.11
C ALA A 95 3.76 -11.49 -5.83
N HIS A 96 5.08 -11.55 -6.06
CA HIS A 96 5.90 -12.70 -5.69
C HIS A 96 5.94 -12.92 -4.19
N ALA A 97 6.24 -11.89 -3.41
CA ALA A 97 6.38 -11.98 -1.97
C ALA A 97 5.09 -12.45 -1.30
N VAL A 98 3.93 -11.99 -1.78
CA VAL A 98 2.61 -12.36 -1.25
C VAL A 98 2.04 -13.63 -1.89
N SER A 99 2.70 -14.20 -2.90
CA SER A 99 2.21 -15.35 -3.69
C SER A 99 0.77 -15.15 -4.15
N SER A 100 0.46 -14.00 -4.72
CA SER A 100 -0.90 -13.59 -5.08
C SER A 100 -0.91 -12.67 -6.31
N ARG A 101 -2.04 -12.67 -7.02
CA ARG A 101 -2.26 -11.67 -8.07
C ARG A 101 -2.38 -10.29 -7.45
N VAL A 102 -1.73 -9.29 -8.06
CA VAL A 102 -1.83 -7.88 -7.63
C VAL A 102 -2.53 -7.09 -8.73
N VAL A 103 -3.64 -6.46 -8.36
CA VAL A 103 -4.42 -5.55 -9.20
C VAL A 103 -3.99 -4.12 -8.91
N VAL A 104 -3.50 -3.41 -9.93
CA VAL A 104 -3.04 -2.01 -9.81
C VAL A 104 -3.97 -1.12 -10.62
N PRO A 105 -4.89 -0.40 -9.99
CA PRO A 105 -5.84 0.46 -10.69
C PRO A 105 -5.20 1.76 -11.18
N GLU A 106 -5.69 2.25 -12.34
CA GLU A 106 -5.43 3.60 -12.86
C GLU A 106 -6.57 4.51 -12.42
N PHE A 107 -6.47 5.11 -11.25
CA PHE A 107 -7.50 5.99 -10.70
C PHE A 107 -7.22 7.47 -11.01
N ARG A 108 -8.27 8.27 -11.04
CA ARG A 108 -8.21 9.72 -11.29
C ARG A 108 -7.42 10.44 -10.21
N LEU A 109 -6.60 11.42 -10.62
CA LEU A 109 -5.67 12.16 -9.75
C LEU A 109 -6.04 13.64 -9.64
N ALA A 110 -5.78 14.20 -8.47
CA ALA A 110 -5.85 15.64 -8.22
C ALA A 110 -4.70 16.36 -8.98
N PRO A 111 -4.82 17.68 -9.25
CA PRO A 111 -5.95 18.56 -8.93
C PRO A 111 -7.07 18.49 -9.97
N SER A 112 -6.86 17.82 -11.11
CA SER A 112 -7.88 17.73 -12.17
C SER A 112 -9.13 17.00 -11.68
N TYR A 113 -8.94 16.02 -10.78
CA TYR A 113 -10.02 15.26 -10.15
C TYR A 113 -9.76 15.20 -8.65
N GLN A 114 -10.31 16.20 -7.93
CA GLN A 114 -10.20 16.27 -6.48
C GLN A 114 -11.04 15.20 -5.78
N PHE A 115 -10.83 15.06 -4.46
CA PHE A 115 -11.68 14.23 -3.61
C PHE A 115 -13.18 14.49 -3.88
N PRO A 116 -14.00 13.43 -4.07
CA PRO A 116 -13.70 12.00 -3.82
C PRO A 116 -13.34 11.17 -5.06
N ALA A 117 -12.95 11.75 -6.20
CA ALA A 117 -12.86 11.06 -7.48
C ALA A 117 -11.98 9.79 -7.48
N SER A 118 -10.77 9.86 -6.88
CA SER A 118 -9.89 8.69 -6.76
C SER A 118 -10.50 7.58 -5.89
N LEU A 119 -11.19 7.97 -4.82
CA LEU A 119 -11.89 7.03 -3.94
C LEU A 119 -13.01 6.29 -4.68
N GLU A 120 -13.82 6.99 -5.47
CA GLU A 120 -14.89 6.39 -6.29
C GLU A 120 -14.35 5.36 -7.28
N ASP A 121 -13.21 5.65 -7.92
CA ASP A 121 -12.58 4.72 -8.86
C ASP A 121 -12.09 3.45 -8.14
N ILE A 122 -11.47 3.59 -6.97
CA ILE A 122 -10.99 2.47 -6.16
C ILE A 122 -12.16 1.61 -5.68
N GLU A 123 -13.25 2.22 -5.22
CA GLU A 123 -14.49 1.51 -4.85
C GLU A 123 -15.07 0.70 -6.02
N CYS A 124 -15.04 1.26 -7.23
CA CYS A 124 -15.46 0.54 -8.43
C CYS A 124 -14.62 -0.72 -8.66
N VAL A 125 -13.30 -0.63 -8.50
CA VAL A 125 -12.40 -1.77 -8.67
C VAL A 125 -12.65 -2.84 -7.61
N ILE A 126 -12.71 -2.47 -6.32
CA ILE A 126 -12.96 -3.41 -5.22
C ILE A 126 -14.31 -4.11 -5.42
N ARG A 127 -15.36 -3.35 -5.72
CA ARG A 127 -16.70 -3.89 -5.98
C ARG A 127 -16.70 -4.87 -7.14
N GLY A 128 -15.96 -4.59 -8.22
CA GLY A 128 -15.85 -5.47 -9.37
C GLY A 128 -15.17 -6.79 -9.01
N ILE A 129 -14.09 -6.75 -8.25
CA ILE A 129 -13.36 -7.95 -7.79
C ILE A 129 -14.22 -8.80 -6.85
N VAL A 130 -14.93 -8.18 -5.91
CA VAL A 130 -15.87 -8.88 -5.00
C VAL A 130 -16.97 -9.57 -5.79
N ALA A 131 -17.57 -8.87 -6.77
CA ALA A 131 -18.64 -9.43 -7.60
C ALA A 131 -18.17 -10.64 -8.42
N GLU A 132 -16.97 -10.59 -9.00
CA GLU A 132 -16.39 -11.71 -9.75
C GLU A 132 -16.12 -12.92 -8.86
N GLY A 133 -15.52 -12.70 -7.68
CA GLY A 133 -15.27 -13.78 -6.73
C GLY A 133 -16.55 -14.46 -6.28
N ASN A 134 -17.59 -13.70 -5.96
CA ASN A 134 -18.89 -14.24 -5.57
C ASN A 134 -19.55 -14.98 -6.73
N ALA A 135 -19.47 -14.48 -7.96
CA ALA A 135 -20.01 -15.15 -9.13
C ALA A 135 -19.32 -16.50 -9.38
N ALA A 136 -18.00 -16.59 -9.18
CA ALA A 136 -17.26 -17.84 -9.31
C ALA A 136 -17.73 -18.90 -8.29
N VAL A 137 -17.95 -18.53 -7.04
CA VAL A 137 -18.49 -19.43 -5.99
C VAL A 137 -19.92 -19.87 -6.32
N MET A 138 -20.76 -18.99 -6.87
CA MET A 138 -22.14 -19.35 -7.26
C MET A 138 -22.21 -20.34 -8.42
N ILE A 139 -21.21 -20.31 -9.33
CA ILE A 139 -21.14 -21.24 -10.47
C ILE A 139 -20.59 -22.60 -10.03
N ASP A 140 -19.61 -22.60 -9.13
CA ASP A 140 -18.95 -23.81 -8.63
C ASP A 140 -18.66 -23.65 -7.14
N GLU A 141 -19.43 -24.34 -6.31
CA GLU A 141 -19.31 -24.30 -4.84
C GLU A 141 -17.96 -24.88 -4.34
N SER A 142 -17.19 -25.58 -5.18
CA SER A 142 -15.86 -26.04 -4.83
C SER A 142 -14.80 -24.92 -4.93
N VAL A 143 -15.13 -23.78 -5.55
CA VAL A 143 -14.27 -22.62 -5.61
C VAL A 143 -14.26 -21.91 -4.26
N ALA A 144 -13.08 -21.70 -3.70
CA ALA A 144 -12.95 -20.97 -2.44
C ALA A 144 -13.41 -19.52 -2.58
N ALA A 145 -14.06 -19.00 -1.56
CA ALA A 145 -14.44 -17.58 -1.49
C ALA A 145 -13.20 -16.66 -1.71
N PRO A 146 -13.38 -15.48 -2.30
CA PRO A 146 -12.28 -14.58 -2.57
C PRO A 146 -11.65 -14.07 -1.27
N ASP A 147 -10.32 -14.21 -1.17
CA ASP A 147 -9.48 -13.63 -0.12
C ASP A 147 -8.90 -12.32 -0.67
N ILE A 148 -9.53 -11.19 -0.34
CA ILE A 148 -9.15 -9.88 -0.86
C ILE A 148 -8.30 -9.15 0.17
N ILE A 149 -7.15 -8.67 -0.27
CA ILE A 149 -6.23 -7.87 0.52
C ILE A 149 -6.14 -6.48 -0.10
N LEU A 150 -6.21 -5.44 0.70
CA LEU A 150 -5.84 -4.10 0.27
C LEU A 150 -4.39 -3.84 0.65
N ALA A 151 -3.62 -3.29 -0.27
CA ALA A 151 -2.27 -2.82 0.00
C ALA A 151 -2.11 -1.39 -0.52
N ALA A 152 -1.34 -0.56 0.18
CA ALA A 152 -1.14 0.82 -0.22
C ALA A 152 0.17 1.41 0.31
N ASP A 153 0.65 2.44 -0.36
CA ASP A 153 1.78 3.23 0.11
C ASP A 153 1.43 4.72 0.21
N GLY A 154 2.09 5.43 1.09
CA GLY A 154 1.99 6.88 1.23
C GLY A 154 0.55 7.38 1.27
N SER A 155 0.22 8.28 0.33
CA SER A 155 -1.13 8.87 0.20
C SER A 155 -2.21 7.84 -0.21
N GLY A 156 -1.83 6.73 -0.83
CA GLY A 156 -2.75 5.64 -1.14
C GLY A 156 -3.36 5.00 0.10
N ALA A 157 -2.68 5.09 1.25
CA ALA A 157 -3.17 4.54 2.52
C ALA A 157 -4.45 5.25 3.00
N SER A 158 -4.56 6.57 2.86
CA SER A 158 -5.81 7.29 3.16
C SER A 158 -6.96 6.78 2.30
N LEU A 159 -6.70 6.50 1.00
CA LEU A 159 -7.70 5.97 0.07
C LEU A 159 -8.12 4.54 0.43
N ALA A 160 -7.17 3.70 0.88
CA ALA A 160 -7.46 2.34 1.33
C ALA A 160 -8.38 2.33 2.57
N PHE A 161 -8.09 3.15 3.58
CA PHE A 161 -8.97 3.31 4.73
C PHE A 161 -10.34 3.87 4.34
N ALA A 162 -10.36 4.92 3.51
CA ALA A 162 -11.60 5.53 3.04
C ALA A 162 -12.51 4.52 2.32
N SER A 163 -11.90 3.65 1.49
CA SER A 163 -12.63 2.59 0.80
C SER A 163 -13.26 1.61 1.79
N LEU A 164 -12.53 1.23 2.84
CA LEU A 164 -13.06 0.36 3.90
C LEU A 164 -14.17 1.04 4.70
N PHE A 165 -14.04 2.32 5.05
CA PHE A 165 -15.08 3.06 5.78
C PHE A 165 -16.38 3.22 4.99
N LYS A 166 -16.30 3.34 3.65
CA LYS A 166 -17.48 3.42 2.78
C LYS A 166 -18.13 2.08 2.47
N MET A 167 -17.41 0.97 2.65
CA MET A 167 -18.01 -0.36 2.46
C MET A 167 -19.04 -0.65 3.53
N ASP A 168 -20.15 -1.31 3.12
CA ASP A 168 -21.07 -1.93 4.08
C ASP A 168 -20.30 -2.89 4.99
N GLU A 169 -20.61 -2.90 6.28
CA GLU A 169 -19.91 -3.70 7.30
C GLU A 169 -19.82 -5.20 6.93
N GLU A 170 -20.91 -5.77 6.36
CA GLU A 170 -20.93 -7.17 5.94
C GLU A 170 -20.02 -7.41 4.72
N LYS A 171 -19.98 -6.50 3.76
CA LYS A 171 -19.08 -6.60 2.61
C LYS A 171 -17.62 -6.42 3.00
N ARG A 172 -17.35 -5.64 4.06
CA ARG A 172 -16.00 -5.41 4.58
C ARG A 172 -15.33 -6.71 5.03
N LYS A 173 -16.10 -7.70 5.49
CA LYS A 173 -15.61 -9.05 5.85
C LYS A 173 -14.94 -9.80 4.68
N SER A 174 -15.19 -9.40 3.42
CA SER A 174 -14.48 -9.97 2.27
C SER A 174 -13.03 -9.48 2.15
N ILE A 175 -12.67 -8.42 2.88
CA ILE A 175 -11.30 -7.91 2.95
C ILE A 175 -10.63 -8.52 4.18
N SER A 176 -9.66 -9.39 3.97
CA SER A 176 -9.00 -10.11 5.06
C SER A 176 -7.88 -9.31 5.72
N LYS A 177 -7.14 -8.53 4.93
CA LYS A 177 -5.96 -7.78 5.41
C LYS A 177 -5.83 -6.42 4.74
N LEU A 178 -5.20 -5.49 5.49
CA LEU A 178 -4.75 -4.19 5.00
C LEU A 178 -3.23 -4.06 5.22
N VAL A 179 -2.46 -3.89 4.16
CA VAL A 179 -0.98 -3.75 4.20
C VAL A 179 -0.58 -2.34 3.80
N LEU A 180 0.13 -1.65 4.66
CA LEU A 180 0.45 -0.23 4.50
C LEU A 180 1.96 0.03 4.57
N PHE A 181 2.48 0.76 3.59
CA PHE A 181 3.87 1.19 3.51
C PHE A 181 3.96 2.70 3.72
N SER A 182 4.58 3.14 4.83
CA SER A 182 4.78 4.57 5.16
C SER A 182 3.49 5.40 4.98
N PRO A 183 2.39 5.07 5.67
CA PRO A 183 1.06 5.59 5.35
C PRO A 183 0.86 7.06 5.74
N TRP A 184 0.09 7.81 4.93
CA TRP A 184 -0.50 9.09 5.32
C TRP A 184 -1.89 8.82 5.91
N LEU A 185 -2.09 9.24 7.17
CA LEU A 185 -3.31 8.89 7.92
C LEU A 185 -4.02 10.12 8.52
N ASP A 186 -3.38 11.28 8.51
CA ASP A 186 -3.95 12.54 8.97
C ASP A 186 -3.43 13.71 8.12
N LEU A 187 -4.32 14.30 7.35
CA LEU A 187 -4.08 15.48 6.52
C LEU A 187 -4.64 16.76 7.15
N SER A 188 -5.26 16.63 8.33
CA SER A 188 -5.81 17.79 9.05
C SER A 188 -4.69 18.72 9.51
N PHE A 189 -4.94 20.02 9.46
CA PHE A 189 -3.92 21.02 9.76
C PHE A 189 -3.60 21.18 11.25
N ASP A 190 -4.33 20.51 12.11
CA ASP A 190 -4.06 20.33 13.55
C ASP A 190 -3.25 19.07 13.86
N SER A 191 -2.90 18.27 12.84
CA SER A 191 -2.05 17.09 13.01
C SER A 191 -0.70 17.43 13.64
N PRO A 192 -0.22 16.63 14.61
CA PRO A 192 1.09 16.83 15.26
C PRO A 192 2.27 16.93 14.29
N VAL A 193 2.17 16.32 13.10
CA VAL A 193 3.15 16.38 12.03
C VAL A 193 3.49 17.82 11.63
N PHE A 194 2.53 18.75 11.68
CA PHE A 194 2.76 20.15 11.32
C PHE A 194 3.48 20.97 12.40
N THR A 195 3.58 20.45 13.61
CA THR A 195 4.26 21.08 14.75
C THR A 195 5.57 20.40 15.11
N ASP A 196 5.87 19.22 14.55
CA ASP A 196 7.11 18.49 14.81
C ASP A 196 8.32 19.22 14.19
N LYS A 197 9.13 19.84 15.08
CA LYS A 197 10.38 20.49 14.71
C LYS A 197 11.60 19.55 14.76
N LYS A 198 11.41 18.30 15.19
CA LYS A 198 12.50 17.33 15.43
C LYS A 198 12.61 16.29 14.32
N SER A 199 11.73 16.32 13.33
CA SER A 199 11.77 15.36 12.23
C SER A 199 13.14 15.28 11.58
N ARG A 200 13.63 14.05 11.43
CA ARG A 200 14.88 13.73 10.71
C ARG A 200 14.62 13.27 9.28
N ASP A 201 13.37 13.33 8.84
CA ASP A 201 12.98 12.91 7.50
C ASP A 201 13.68 13.78 6.44
N LYS A 202 14.36 13.11 5.51
CA LYS A 202 15.07 13.75 4.39
C LYS A 202 14.29 13.70 3.09
N ILE A 203 13.12 13.05 3.10
CA ILE A 203 12.30 12.78 1.90
C ILE A 203 11.12 13.73 1.83
N ILE A 204 10.35 13.82 2.92
CA ILE A 204 9.10 14.58 2.98
C ILE A 204 9.12 15.59 4.12
N THR A 205 8.44 16.70 3.94
CA THR A 205 8.26 17.74 4.96
C THR A 205 6.78 17.99 5.21
N ALA A 206 6.45 18.55 6.37
CA ALA A 206 5.08 18.97 6.70
C ALA A 206 4.48 19.94 5.65
N LYS A 207 5.32 20.79 5.03
CA LYS A 207 4.90 21.69 3.95
C LYS A 207 4.50 20.93 2.69
N ASP A 208 5.21 19.85 2.36
CA ASP A 208 4.90 19.01 1.20
C ASP A 208 3.56 18.30 1.40
N ILE A 209 3.31 17.78 2.61
CA ILE A 209 2.02 17.15 2.97
C ILE A 209 0.87 18.15 2.86
N ARG A 210 1.04 19.35 3.43
CA ARG A 210 0.03 20.41 3.35
C ARG A 210 -0.28 20.79 1.91
N TYR A 211 0.75 21.02 1.11
CA TYR A 211 0.59 21.39 -0.30
C TYR A 211 -0.15 20.29 -1.08
N ALA A 212 0.20 19.02 -0.87
CA ALA A 212 -0.50 17.91 -1.49
C ALA A 212 -1.98 17.82 -1.05
N ALA A 213 -2.26 18.03 0.25
CA ALA A 213 -3.63 18.05 0.77
C ALA A 213 -4.48 19.18 0.12
N GLU A 214 -3.91 20.37 -0.07
CA GLU A 214 -4.54 21.50 -0.73
C GLU A 214 -4.84 21.23 -2.22
N GLN A 215 -4.02 20.41 -2.90
CA GLN A 215 -4.31 19.96 -4.26
C GLN A 215 -5.42 18.89 -4.29
N TYR A 216 -5.43 18.00 -3.29
CA TYR A 216 -6.33 16.86 -3.23
C TYR A 216 -7.76 17.23 -2.86
N THR A 217 -7.94 18.18 -1.92
CA THR A 217 -9.26 18.49 -1.40
C THR A 217 -9.35 19.93 -0.86
N TYR A 218 -10.57 20.39 -0.63
CA TYR A 218 -10.80 21.67 0.05
C TYR A 218 -10.45 21.59 1.53
N THR A 219 -10.01 22.69 2.12
CA THR A 219 -9.64 22.80 3.54
C THR A 219 -10.76 22.32 4.48
N SER A 220 -12.02 22.50 4.12
CA SER A 220 -13.18 22.03 4.90
C SER A 220 -13.25 20.50 5.02
N ASN A 221 -12.59 19.77 4.14
CA ASN A 221 -12.65 18.30 4.09
C ASN A 221 -11.43 17.63 4.74
N VAL A 222 -10.37 18.36 5.08
CA VAL A 222 -9.13 17.73 5.58
C VAL A 222 -9.31 16.96 6.88
N SER A 223 -10.36 17.28 7.68
CA SER A 223 -10.70 16.52 8.90
C SER A 223 -11.79 15.46 8.69
N ASN A 224 -12.23 15.25 7.44
CA ASN A 224 -13.15 14.16 7.11
C ASN A 224 -12.41 12.82 7.24
N ILE A 225 -13.04 11.81 7.86
CA ILE A 225 -12.47 10.46 8.03
C ILE A 225 -12.07 9.80 6.72
N LEU A 226 -12.72 10.12 5.61
CA LEU A 226 -12.39 9.65 4.25
C LEU A 226 -11.14 10.34 3.66
N VAL A 227 -10.60 11.35 4.34
CA VAL A 227 -9.38 12.08 3.97
C VAL A 227 -8.30 11.87 5.02
N SER A 228 -8.69 11.90 6.28
CA SER A 228 -7.83 11.73 7.46
C SER A 228 -8.32 10.56 8.33
N PRO A 229 -7.95 9.33 8.03
CA PRO A 229 -8.41 8.14 8.75
C PRO A 229 -8.21 8.17 10.27
N LEU A 230 -7.19 8.88 10.76
CA LEU A 230 -6.96 9.06 12.21
C LEU A 230 -8.05 9.87 12.93
N LYS A 231 -8.97 10.49 12.20
CA LYS A 231 -10.16 11.17 12.77
C LYS A 231 -11.35 10.23 12.94
N ALA A 232 -11.23 8.95 12.50
CA ALA A 232 -12.28 7.95 12.66
C ALA A 232 -12.42 7.51 14.11
N SER A 233 -13.58 7.00 14.46
CA SER A 233 -13.95 6.51 15.78
C SER A 233 -14.23 5.01 15.75
N GLU A 234 -14.31 4.35 16.91
CA GLU A 234 -14.49 2.91 17.04
C GLU A 234 -15.60 2.33 16.15
N LYS A 235 -16.74 3.02 16.05
CA LYS A 235 -17.87 2.59 15.20
C LYS A 235 -17.51 2.45 13.70
N ASP A 236 -16.51 3.19 13.23
CA ASP A 236 -16.10 3.17 11.82
C ASP A 236 -15.25 1.92 11.52
N PHE A 237 -14.79 1.22 12.53
CA PHE A 237 -13.91 0.05 12.45
C PHE A 237 -14.62 -1.30 12.64
N VAL A 238 -15.95 -1.35 12.63
CA VAL A 238 -16.71 -2.60 12.73
C VAL A 238 -16.38 -3.52 11.56
N ASN A 239 -16.09 -4.82 11.84
CA ASN A 239 -15.66 -5.81 10.85
C ASN A 239 -14.44 -5.36 10.01
N PHE A 240 -13.50 -4.66 10.65
CA PHE A 240 -12.29 -4.18 9.99
C PHE A 240 -11.28 -5.33 9.82
N PRO A 241 -10.51 -5.37 8.70
CA PRO A 241 -9.50 -6.39 8.48
C PRO A 241 -8.31 -6.29 9.43
N GLU A 242 -7.51 -7.35 9.52
CA GLU A 242 -6.18 -7.30 10.13
C GLU A 242 -5.30 -6.27 9.42
N VAL A 243 -4.48 -5.52 10.15
CA VAL A 243 -3.66 -4.43 9.60
C VAL A 243 -2.17 -4.68 9.82
N TYR A 244 -1.38 -4.48 8.77
CA TYR A 244 0.08 -4.43 8.83
C TYR A 244 0.56 -3.07 8.38
N ILE A 245 1.27 -2.38 9.25
CA ILE A 245 1.86 -1.07 8.97
C ILE A 245 3.38 -1.20 9.00
N GLN A 246 4.04 -0.73 7.94
CA GLN A 246 5.49 -0.69 7.88
C GLN A 246 5.99 0.72 7.65
N SER A 247 6.86 1.20 8.55
CA SER A 247 7.43 2.55 8.51
C SER A 247 8.93 2.53 8.80
N GLY A 248 9.64 3.55 8.36
CA GLY A 248 11.03 3.79 8.76
C GLY A 248 11.12 4.60 10.05
N GLU A 249 12.10 4.31 10.89
CA GLU A 249 12.35 5.02 12.16
C GLU A 249 12.52 6.53 12.01
N ASN A 250 13.05 7.01 10.87
CA ASN A 250 13.32 8.42 10.63
C ASN A 250 12.22 9.12 9.82
N GLU A 251 11.06 8.52 9.66
CA GLU A 251 9.94 9.12 8.92
C GLU A 251 9.25 10.23 9.73
N LEU A 252 8.87 11.30 9.05
CA LEU A 252 8.00 12.34 9.61
C LEU A 252 6.62 11.76 10.02
N LEU A 253 6.15 10.75 9.29
CA LEU A 253 4.83 10.15 9.46
C LEU A 253 4.80 8.97 10.43
N LEU A 254 5.93 8.59 11.04
CA LEU A 254 5.98 7.49 12.00
C LEU A 254 4.96 7.67 13.15
N SER A 255 4.83 8.90 13.67
CA SER A 255 3.86 9.19 14.74
C SER A 255 2.40 8.95 14.33
N GLN A 256 2.06 9.11 13.04
CA GLN A 256 0.72 8.75 12.54
C GLN A 256 0.53 7.23 12.50
N ALA A 257 1.57 6.50 12.10
CA ALA A 257 1.55 5.02 12.07
C ALA A 257 1.44 4.44 13.49
N GLU A 258 2.20 4.98 14.45
CA GLU A 258 2.11 4.61 15.87
C GLU A 258 0.72 4.89 16.44
N HIS A 259 0.17 6.08 16.21
CA HIS A 259 -1.17 6.44 16.68
C HIS A 259 -2.24 5.53 16.07
N MET A 260 -2.17 5.20 14.78
CA MET A 260 -3.13 4.27 14.15
C MET A 260 -3.01 2.87 14.75
N ASN A 261 -1.80 2.38 15.00
CA ASN A 261 -1.58 1.09 15.66
C ASN A 261 -2.23 1.05 17.06
N ASP A 262 -2.07 2.12 17.84
CA ASP A 262 -2.64 2.23 19.17
C ASP A 262 -4.17 2.26 19.12
N LEU A 263 -4.77 3.01 18.19
CA LEU A 263 -6.22 3.07 17.99
C LEU A 263 -6.78 1.70 17.58
N LEU A 264 -6.20 1.03 16.59
CA LEU A 264 -6.64 -0.27 16.12
C LEU A 264 -6.56 -1.31 17.24
N THR A 265 -5.45 -1.33 17.98
CA THR A 265 -5.28 -2.21 19.15
C THR A 265 -6.32 -1.93 20.24
N CYS A 266 -6.60 -0.65 20.53
CA CYS A 266 -7.63 -0.25 21.49
C CYS A 266 -9.03 -0.72 21.09
N TYR A 267 -9.32 -0.74 19.80
CA TYR A 267 -10.60 -1.21 19.24
C TYR A 267 -10.64 -2.72 19.00
N GLY A 268 -9.63 -3.47 19.46
CA GLY A 268 -9.58 -4.94 19.37
C GLY A 268 -9.28 -5.49 17.97
N ILE A 269 -8.69 -4.66 17.09
CA ILE A 269 -8.28 -5.05 15.75
C ILE A 269 -6.82 -5.48 15.78
N ASP A 270 -6.52 -6.63 15.19
CA ASP A 270 -5.13 -7.10 15.07
C ASP A 270 -4.34 -6.14 14.16
N CYS A 271 -3.35 -5.47 14.76
CA CYS A 271 -2.46 -4.55 14.07
C CYS A 271 -1.01 -4.86 14.41
N THR A 272 -0.20 -5.02 13.37
CA THR A 272 1.25 -5.19 13.50
C THR A 272 1.94 -3.96 12.94
N LEU A 273 2.68 -3.23 13.78
CA LEU A 273 3.55 -2.12 13.36
C LEU A 273 5.01 -2.59 13.26
N ASP A 274 5.55 -2.58 12.05
CA ASP A 274 6.95 -2.93 11.72
C ASP A 274 7.75 -1.65 11.45
N VAL A 275 8.56 -1.23 12.42
CA VAL A 275 9.42 -0.04 12.31
C VAL A 275 10.85 -0.44 11.95
N ALA A 276 11.31 -0.06 10.76
CA ALA A 276 12.64 -0.39 10.28
C ALA A 276 13.70 0.60 10.81
N PRO A 277 14.70 0.13 11.59
CA PRO A 277 15.72 0.99 12.18
C PRO A 277 16.52 1.77 11.13
N GLY A 278 16.71 3.08 11.35
CA GLY A 278 17.50 3.95 10.50
C GLY A 278 16.94 4.21 9.10
N MET A 279 15.75 3.69 8.78
CA MET A 279 15.11 3.86 7.49
C MET A 279 14.30 5.18 7.42
N PHE A 280 13.99 5.57 6.18
CA PHE A 280 13.35 6.82 5.79
C PHE A 280 12.03 6.55 5.06
N TYR A 281 11.24 7.58 4.83
CA TYR A 281 9.93 7.51 4.16
C TYR A 281 9.99 6.73 2.84
N LEU A 282 9.09 5.77 2.65
CA LEU A 282 8.95 4.88 1.48
C LEU A 282 10.26 4.14 1.09
N TYR A 283 11.11 3.79 2.07
CA TYR A 283 12.32 3.02 1.80
C TYR A 283 12.04 1.70 1.09
N GLN A 284 10.84 1.14 1.28
CA GLN A 284 10.35 -0.09 0.64
C GLN A 284 10.37 0.00 -0.89
N MET A 285 10.21 1.21 -1.45
CA MET A 285 10.15 1.46 -2.88
C MET A 285 11.55 1.70 -3.52
N ALA A 286 12.63 1.62 -2.75
CA ALA A 286 13.98 1.87 -3.26
C ALA A 286 14.48 0.77 -4.20
N GLY A 287 13.92 -0.45 -4.11
CA GLY A 287 14.32 -1.60 -4.92
C GLY A 287 15.77 -1.99 -4.68
N ASP A 288 16.48 -2.41 -5.73
CA ASP A 288 17.87 -2.91 -5.65
C ASP A 288 18.90 -1.88 -5.13
N SER A 289 18.51 -0.61 -4.99
CA SER A 289 19.39 0.41 -4.43
C SER A 289 19.58 0.29 -2.91
N LEU A 290 18.73 -0.50 -2.24
CA LEU A 290 18.69 -0.64 -0.79
C LEU A 290 18.25 -2.05 -0.40
N LEU A 291 19.10 -2.79 0.31
CA LEU A 291 18.82 -4.15 0.74
C LEU A 291 17.59 -4.24 1.67
N GLU A 292 17.43 -3.26 2.55
CA GLU A 292 16.30 -3.13 3.46
C GLU A 292 14.95 -3.02 2.72
N SER A 293 14.96 -2.53 1.48
CA SER A 293 13.77 -2.50 0.61
C SER A 293 13.27 -3.90 0.28
N SER A 294 14.18 -4.80 -0.12
CA SER A 294 13.85 -6.20 -0.41
C SER A 294 13.34 -6.93 0.84
N PHE A 295 14.03 -6.76 1.96
CA PHE A 295 13.60 -7.34 3.24
C PHE A 295 12.24 -6.81 3.71
N ALA A 296 11.93 -5.55 3.44
CA ALA A 296 10.65 -4.97 3.74
C ALA A 296 9.50 -5.68 2.99
N VAL A 297 9.69 -5.88 1.68
CA VAL A 297 8.72 -6.59 0.83
C VAL A 297 8.57 -8.05 1.28
N GLU A 298 9.67 -8.73 1.63
CA GLU A 298 9.62 -10.11 2.16
C GLU A 298 8.86 -10.20 3.49
N ARG A 299 9.06 -9.26 4.43
CA ARG A 299 8.33 -9.26 5.71
C ARG A 299 6.83 -9.05 5.49
N ALA A 300 6.45 -8.12 4.62
CA ALA A 300 5.05 -7.94 4.25
C ALA A 300 4.47 -9.20 3.59
N GLY A 301 5.25 -9.87 2.74
CA GLY A 301 4.88 -11.16 2.15
C GLY A 301 4.68 -12.26 3.20
N LYS A 302 5.57 -12.36 4.19
CA LYS A 302 5.42 -13.31 5.32
C LYS A 302 4.14 -13.03 6.11
N TYR A 303 3.84 -11.77 6.42
CA TYR A 303 2.62 -11.39 7.10
C TYR A 303 1.37 -11.80 6.31
N VAL A 304 1.33 -11.51 5.02
CA VAL A 304 0.20 -11.86 4.14
C VAL A 304 0.01 -13.38 4.05
N ASN A 305 1.11 -14.15 3.97
CA ASN A 305 1.07 -15.60 3.81
C ASN A 305 0.90 -16.36 5.14
N LYS A 306 0.95 -15.66 6.28
CA LYS A 306 0.65 -16.26 7.58
C LYS A 306 -0.82 -16.66 7.59
N ARG A 307 -1.09 -17.96 7.75
CA ARG A 307 -2.45 -18.45 7.96
C ARG A 307 -2.82 -18.23 9.42
N ALA A 308 -4.02 -17.74 9.66
CA ALA A 308 -4.55 -17.53 11.01
C ALA A 308 -4.70 -18.84 11.82
N ASP A 309 -4.73 -19.97 11.10
CA ASP A 309 -4.93 -21.33 11.65
C ASP A 309 -3.62 -22.10 11.90
N LEU A 310 -2.45 -21.55 11.53
CA LEU A 310 -1.15 -22.20 11.78
C LEU A 310 -0.59 -21.77 13.13
N THR A 311 -0.25 -22.75 13.95
CA THR A 311 0.48 -22.51 15.19
C THR A 311 1.91 -22.05 14.90
N ASP A 312 2.53 -21.30 15.82
CA ASP A 312 3.93 -20.85 15.67
C ASP A 312 4.90 -22.03 15.42
N LYS A 313 4.57 -23.21 15.93
CA LYS A 313 5.34 -24.44 15.71
C LYS A 313 5.27 -24.90 14.24
N GLU A 314 4.09 -24.89 13.63
CA GLU A 314 3.88 -25.26 12.23
C GLU A 314 4.51 -24.25 11.27
N LEU A 315 4.51 -22.96 11.64
CA LEU A 315 5.20 -21.91 10.90
C LEU A 315 6.72 -22.13 10.90
N LEU A 316 7.31 -22.41 12.06
CA LEU A 316 8.74 -22.71 12.21
C LEU A 316 9.16 -23.98 11.45
N GLU A 317 8.34 -25.03 11.46
CA GLU A 317 8.60 -26.26 10.74
C GLU A 317 8.53 -26.05 9.22
N ARG A 318 7.58 -25.23 8.73
CA ARG A 318 7.50 -24.85 7.32
C ARG A 318 8.69 -24.00 6.88
N GLU A 319 9.13 -23.03 7.69
CA GLU A 319 10.33 -22.24 7.42
C GLU A 319 11.60 -23.13 7.35
N ARG A 320 11.68 -24.13 8.21
CA ARG A 320 12.77 -25.11 8.19
C ARG A 320 12.78 -25.93 6.89
N LEU A 321 11.62 -26.44 6.47
CA LEU A 321 11.49 -27.21 5.22
C LEU A 321 11.81 -26.38 3.99
N ILE A 322 11.45 -25.10 3.95
CA ILE A 322 11.79 -24.17 2.86
C ILE A 322 13.30 -23.96 2.80
N LYS A 323 13.95 -23.78 3.96
CA LYS A 323 15.42 -23.64 4.03
C LYS A 323 16.13 -24.90 3.58
N GLU A 324 15.69 -26.08 4.02
CA GLU A 324 16.25 -27.37 3.63
C GLU A 324 16.11 -27.63 2.13
N ASN A 325 14.96 -27.29 1.52
CA ASN A 325 14.74 -27.43 0.08
C ASN A 325 15.55 -26.45 -0.78
N ASN A 326 15.90 -25.28 -0.25
CA ASN A 326 16.75 -24.32 -0.95
C ASN A 326 18.24 -24.68 -0.90
N ILE A 327 18.68 -25.37 0.17
CA ILE A 327 20.07 -25.87 0.31
C ILE A 327 20.33 -27.06 -0.62
N THR A 328 19.32 -27.85 -0.98
CA THR A 328 19.46 -28.99 -1.91
C THR A 328 19.44 -28.60 -3.39
N ARG A 329 19.33 -27.32 -3.72
CA ARG A 329 19.32 -26.80 -5.11
C ARG A 329 20.59 -26.01 -5.49
N GLU A 330 21.58 -25.92 -4.58
CA GLU A 330 22.95 -25.51 -4.84
C GLU A 330 23.85 -26.75 -4.98
#